data_675657469ba26f068173eb6e4a5dbd7d
#
_entry.id   675657469ba26f068173eb6e4a5dbd7d
#
_cell.length_a   1.000
_cell.length_b   1.000
_cell.length_c   1.000
_cell.angle_alpha   90.00
_cell.angle_beta   90.00
_cell.angle_gamma   90.00
#
_symmetry.space_group_name_H-M   'P 1'
#
loop_
_entity.id
_entity.type
_entity.pdbx_description
1 polymer ?
#
loop_
_entity_poly.entity_id
_entity_poly.type
_entity_poly.pdbx_seq_one_letter_code
_entity_poly.pdbx_strand_id
1 'polypeptide(L)'
;MTSRILKIATCALFCAFTSVFAGPGLADGAAKFLGNIPLDGEVPSDFAKYWNQITPEYECLWVQIEATRGEFDFSKCDAIYNWAKENGVLFKFNTLVRGSRYPGWVSQLNVEETKDAITAWFDAVAEHYPDLEMIDVVTEAGRSATNQYHSGFGRGNLFIDALGGDNDGDYNFVTTAFKMARERWPKAILIYNDYNTFQWQRDVGINLINTIKKNGAPVDGYGMQGHDLMATGSSPTNCLNFNILKKYLQEIIDSTQIPLFITEYDIATLDDEIQKRCYSEQIPLFMEEEHIAGITLWGYIYGKTWASCDAREQGCSGIIRDGIDRPAMTWLKEYFNFQEDTTAKDSTIGDSTISIGSSLHLQANTLQAYDVFDLNGVRLGRLRAYTMDEAVSILKNTSDIKVQGVYMLRSVKNGTVKQVQIAR
;
A
#
# COMPACT_ATOMS: atom_id res chain seq x y z
N MET A 1 -16.05 20.42 27.53
CA MET A 1 -15.28 21.29 26.59
C MET A 1 -14.05 20.62 25.97
N THR A 2 -13.71 19.39 26.32
CA THR A 2 -12.50 18.65 25.90
C THR A 2 -12.68 17.78 24.62
N SER A 3 -13.92 17.54 24.21
CA SER A 3 -14.21 16.65 23.05
C SER A 3 -14.09 17.30 21.66
N ARG A 4 -14.08 18.65 21.57
CA ARG A 4 -13.97 19.36 20.28
C ARG A 4 -12.52 19.60 19.81
N ILE A 5 -11.56 19.60 20.73
CA ILE A 5 -10.15 19.87 20.38
C ILE A 5 -9.47 18.62 19.81
N LEU A 6 -9.88 17.43 20.27
CA LEU A 6 -9.30 16.16 19.80
C LEU A 6 -9.71 15.83 18.35
N LYS A 7 -10.94 16.19 17.92
CA LYS A 7 -11.39 15.98 16.53
C LYS A 7 -10.66 16.82 15.49
N ILE A 8 -10.11 17.98 15.90
CA ILE A 8 -9.38 18.88 14.97
C ILE A 8 -7.96 18.38 14.70
N ALA A 9 -7.31 17.74 15.68
CA ALA A 9 -5.96 17.20 15.49
C ALA A 9 -5.92 15.94 14.60
N THR A 10 -6.96 15.08 14.70
CA THR A 10 -7.09 13.87 13.87
C THR A 10 -7.39 14.23 12.40
N CYS A 11 -8.22 15.26 12.17
CA CYS A 11 -8.54 15.73 10.83
C CYS A 11 -7.33 16.36 10.09
N ALA A 12 -6.39 16.98 10.82
CA ALA A 12 -5.21 17.59 10.24
C ALA A 12 -4.17 16.57 9.75
N LEU A 13 -4.10 15.40 10.37
CA LEU A 13 -3.22 14.30 9.92
C LEU A 13 -3.81 13.61 8.69
N PHE A 14 -5.14 13.43 8.63
CA PHE A 14 -5.84 12.84 7.48
C PHE A 14 -5.78 13.73 6.22
N CYS A 15 -5.83 15.06 6.37
CA CYS A 15 -5.72 15.98 5.23
C CYS A 15 -4.32 15.94 4.55
N ALA A 16 -3.28 15.45 5.21
CA ALA A 16 -1.95 15.30 4.61
C ALA A 16 -1.87 14.09 3.67
N PHE A 17 -2.75 13.09 3.83
CA PHE A 17 -2.76 11.88 2.99
C PHE A 17 -3.43 12.07 1.64
N THR A 18 -4.35 13.02 1.49
CA THR A 18 -5.15 13.18 0.26
C THR A 18 -4.38 13.69 -0.95
N SER A 19 -3.13 14.14 -0.79
CA SER A 19 -2.31 14.65 -1.89
C SER A 19 -1.23 13.71 -2.41
N VAL A 20 -1.02 12.55 -1.77
CA VAL A 20 0.13 11.67 -2.04
C VAL A 20 -0.20 10.55 -3.03
N PHE A 21 -1.47 10.15 -3.17
CA PHE A 21 -1.84 8.89 -3.81
C PHE A 21 -2.38 8.99 -5.25
N ALA A 22 -2.22 10.13 -5.94
CA ALA A 22 -2.62 10.26 -7.34
C ALA A 22 -1.61 9.60 -8.29
N GLY A 23 -1.54 8.28 -8.29
CA GLY A 23 -0.76 7.47 -9.22
C GLY A 23 -1.64 6.83 -10.29
N PRO A 24 -1.07 6.12 -11.28
CA PRO A 24 -1.82 5.35 -12.28
C PRO A 24 -2.64 4.24 -11.63
N GLY A 25 -3.40 3.48 -12.42
CA GLY A 25 -4.12 2.29 -11.97
C GLY A 25 -5.63 2.48 -11.79
N LEU A 26 -6.29 1.45 -11.29
CA LEU A 26 -7.74 1.43 -11.09
C LEU A 26 -8.21 2.56 -10.19
N ALA A 27 -7.51 2.81 -9.09
CA ALA A 27 -7.84 3.84 -8.11
C ALA A 27 -7.28 5.24 -8.46
N ASP A 28 -6.96 5.49 -9.75
CA ASP A 28 -6.53 6.81 -10.18
C ASP A 28 -7.59 7.88 -9.90
N GLY A 29 -7.15 8.96 -9.24
CA GLY A 29 -8.05 10.03 -8.77
C GLY A 29 -8.86 9.71 -7.50
N ALA A 30 -8.75 8.52 -6.94
CA ALA A 30 -9.31 8.21 -5.63
C ALA A 30 -8.46 8.83 -4.51
N ALA A 31 -9.11 9.10 -3.36
CA ALA A 31 -8.41 9.60 -2.17
C ALA A 31 -7.48 8.57 -1.50
N LYS A 32 -7.58 7.30 -1.91
CA LYS A 32 -6.88 6.16 -1.34
C LYS A 32 -6.19 5.36 -2.43
N PHE A 33 -5.05 4.75 -2.09
CA PHE A 33 -4.38 3.85 -3.01
C PHE A 33 -5.06 2.48 -3.08
N LEU A 34 -4.90 1.82 -4.23
CA LEU A 34 -5.13 0.40 -4.43
C LEU A 34 -3.85 -0.23 -4.97
N GLY A 35 -3.18 -0.98 -4.13
CA GLY A 35 -1.86 -1.54 -4.40
C GLY A 35 -1.85 -3.05 -4.59
N ASN A 36 -0.67 -3.56 -4.89
CA ASN A 36 -0.39 -4.99 -4.97
C ASN A 36 1.08 -5.30 -4.70
N ILE A 37 1.42 -6.59 -4.68
CA ILE A 37 2.79 -7.08 -4.64
C ILE A 37 3.32 -7.37 -6.05
N PRO A 38 4.66 -7.38 -6.27
CA PRO A 38 5.25 -7.87 -7.52
C PRO A 38 4.95 -9.36 -7.74
N LEU A 39 5.28 -9.89 -8.89
CA LEU A 39 5.08 -11.28 -9.24
C LEU A 39 6.44 -12.00 -9.28
N ASP A 40 6.65 -12.99 -8.41
CA ASP A 40 7.92 -13.75 -8.33
C ASP A 40 9.17 -12.81 -8.27
N GLY A 41 9.07 -11.66 -7.61
CA GLY A 41 10.16 -10.67 -7.47
C GLY A 41 10.32 -9.72 -8.66
N GLU A 42 9.49 -9.83 -9.69
CA GLU A 42 9.49 -8.94 -10.85
C GLU A 42 8.20 -8.11 -10.91
N VAL A 43 8.31 -6.88 -11.39
CA VAL A 43 7.12 -6.04 -11.61
C VAL A 43 6.56 -6.31 -13.01
N PRO A 44 5.36 -6.88 -13.13
CA PRO A 44 4.73 -7.11 -14.43
C PRO A 44 4.57 -5.80 -15.23
N SER A 45 4.75 -5.88 -16.55
CA SER A 45 4.70 -4.69 -17.43
C SER A 45 3.35 -3.96 -17.39
N ASP A 46 2.27 -4.65 -17.03
CA ASP A 46 0.92 -4.10 -16.87
C ASP A 46 0.56 -3.70 -15.43
N PHE A 47 1.52 -3.79 -14.49
CA PHE A 47 1.26 -3.49 -13.07
C PHE A 47 0.65 -2.11 -12.87
N ALA A 48 1.25 -1.06 -13.43
CA ALA A 48 0.76 0.31 -13.32
C ALA A 48 -0.58 0.55 -14.02
N LYS A 49 -1.04 -0.38 -14.86
CA LYS A 49 -2.39 -0.35 -15.45
C LYS A 49 -3.47 -0.53 -14.38
N TYR A 50 -3.16 -1.31 -13.33
CA TYR A 50 -4.16 -1.68 -12.32
C TYR A 50 -3.85 -1.11 -10.93
N TRP A 51 -2.57 -0.96 -10.56
CA TRP A 51 -2.15 -0.70 -9.19
C TRP A 51 -1.32 0.59 -9.10
N ASN A 52 -1.61 1.41 -8.10
CA ASN A 52 -0.90 2.67 -7.82
C ASN A 52 -0.08 2.64 -6.53
N GLN A 53 0.06 1.47 -5.92
CA GLN A 53 0.97 1.23 -4.80
C GLN A 53 1.59 -0.17 -4.96
N ILE A 54 2.86 -0.34 -4.57
CA ILE A 54 3.58 -1.61 -4.61
C ILE A 54 4.28 -1.88 -3.28
N THR A 55 4.15 -3.14 -2.80
CA THR A 55 4.85 -3.65 -1.62
C THR A 55 5.65 -4.88 -2.03
N PRO A 56 6.98 -4.91 -1.93
CA PRO A 56 7.77 -6.12 -2.12
C PRO A 56 7.39 -7.19 -1.09
N GLU A 57 7.15 -8.43 -1.55
CA GLU A 57 6.81 -9.53 -0.64
C GLU A 57 8.03 -10.06 0.09
N TYR A 58 9.15 -10.26 -0.62
CA TYR A 58 10.38 -10.84 -0.09
C TYR A 58 11.64 -10.04 -0.38
N GLU A 59 11.68 -9.27 -1.45
CA GLU A 59 12.88 -8.72 -2.08
C GLU A 59 13.61 -7.70 -1.19
N CYS A 60 12.86 -7.02 -0.32
CA CYS A 60 13.38 -6.02 0.62
C CYS A 60 13.56 -6.55 2.05
N LEU A 61 13.38 -7.86 2.28
CA LEU A 61 13.60 -8.46 3.60
C LEU A 61 15.11 -8.54 3.93
N TRP A 62 15.44 -8.39 5.19
CA TRP A 62 16.81 -8.43 5.68
C TRP A 62 17.56 -9.68 5.21
N VAL A 63 16.93 -10.87 5.28
CA VAL A 63 17.51 -12.13 4.80
C VAL A 63 17.88 -12.12 3.33
N GLN A 64 17.22 -11.33 2.49
CA GLN A 64 17.51 -11.23 1.07
C GLN A 64 18.65 -10.24 0.79
N ILE A 65 18.73 -9.17 1.57
CA ILE A 65 19.66 -8.07 1.35
C ILE A 65 21.02 -8.36 2.00
N GLU A 66 21.06 -8.96 3.19
CA GLU A 66 22.30 -9.25 3.91
C GLU A 66 22.44 -10.76 4.18
N ALA A 67 22.48 -11.57 3.13
CA ALA A 67 22.68 -13.02 3.26
C ALA A 67 24.01 -13.37 3.93
N THR A 68 25.05 -12.60 3.68
CA THR A 68 26.37 -12.64 4.32
C THR A 68 26.56 -11.40 5.19
N ARG A 69 27.01 -11.58 6.42
CA ARG A 69 27.19 -10.47 7.39
C ARG A 69 28.09 -9.36 6.84
N GLY A 70 27.58 -8.14 6.79
CA GLY A 70 28.27 -6.94 6.31
C GLY A 70 28.28 -6.77 4.79
N GLU A 71 27.65 -7.68 4.03
CA GLU A 71 27.54 -7.60 2.58
C GLU A 71 26.07 -7.33 2.21
N PHE A 72 25.76 -6.08 1.90
CA PHE A 72 24.39 -5.65 1.55
C PHE A 72 24.19 -5.65 0.03
N ASP A 73 23.28 -6.49 -0.48
CA ASP A 73 22.85 -6.53 -1.87
C ASP A 73 21.39 -6.06 -2.00
N PHE A 74 21.20 -4.82 -2.34
CA PHE A 74 19.90 -4.21 -2.55
C PHE A 74 19.31 -4.46 -3.94
N SER A 75 20.02 -5.15 -4.85
CA SER A 75 19.68 -5.20 -6.27
C SER A 75 18.24 -5.62 -6.57
N LYS A 76 17.68 -6.59 -5.84
CA LYS A 76 16.30 -7.03 -6.01
C LYS A 76 15.28 -6.00 -5.52
N CYS A 77 15.55 -5.40 -4.37
CA CYS A 77 14.70 -4.34 -3.82
C CYS A 77 14.75 -3.08 -4.69
N ASP A 78 15.96 -2.71 -5.19
CA ASP A 78 16.21 -1.61 -6.12
C ASP A 78 15.39 -1.73 -7.40
N ALA A 79 15.31 -2.92 -7.96
CA ALA A 79 14.55 -3.16 -9.19
C ALA A 79 13.08 -2.72 -9.01
N ILE A 80 12.47 -3.04 -7.88
CA ILE A 80 11.08 -2.70 -7.57
C ILE A 80 10.95 -1.23 -7.16
N TYR A 81 11.87 -0.74 -6.29
CA TYR A 81 11.86 0.64 -5.82
C TYR A 81 12.03 1.65 -6.97
N ASN A 82 13.04 1.44 -7.81
CA ASN A 82 13.31 2.32 -8.93
C ASN A 82 12.16 2.30 -9.95
N TRP A 83 11.64 1.09 -10.25
CA TRP A 83 10.47 0.96 -11.11
C TRP A 83 9.27 1.75 -10.55
N ALA A 84 9.00 1.66 -9.26
CA ALA A 84 7.91 2.38 -8.62
C ALA A 84 8.08 3.90 -8.75
N LYS A 85 9.28 4.41 -8.49
CA LYS A 85 9.61 5.85 -8.65
C LYS A 85 9.47 6.33 -10.11
N GLU A 86 9.95 5.56 -11.07
CA GLU A 86 9.87 5.87 -12.49
C GLU A 86 8.43 5.89 -13.02
N ASN A 87 7.57 5.04 -12.48
CA ASN A 87 6.17 4.92 -12.91
C ASN A 87 5.18 5.73 -12.05
N GLY A 88 5.66 6.46 -11.03
CA GLY A 88 4.80 7.24 -10.12
C GLY A 88 3.88 6.37 -9.26
N VAL A 89 4.31 5.15 -8.96
CA VAL A 89 3.65 4.19 -8.08
C VAL A 89 4.19 4.35 -6.66
N LEU A 90 3.32 4.42 -5.67
CA LEU A 90 3.71 4.53 -4.26
C LEU A 90 4.43 3.25 -3.81
N PHE A 91 5.60 3.40 -3.21
CA PHE A 91 6.36 2.28 -2.68
C PHE A 91 6.20 2.15 -1.16
N LYS A 92 5.92 0.94 -0.66
CA LYS A 92 5.96 0.62 0.77
C LYS A 92 7.07 -0.39 1.04
N PHE A 93 8.03 -0.03 1.89
CA PHE A 93 9.09 -0.94 2.33
C PHE A 93 8.54 -1.97 3.32
N ASN A 94 8.66 -3.26 3.02
CA ASN A 94 8.23 -4.36 3.88
C ASN A 94 9.41 -5.32 4.07
N THR A 95 9.98 -5.45 5.22
CA THR A 95 9.79 -4.86 6.54
C THR A 95 11.15 -4.74 7.23
N LEU A 96 11.31 -3.82 8.17
CA LEU A 96 12.59 -3.68 8.88
C LEU A 96 12.82 -4.78 9.91
N VAL A 97 11.80 -5.11 10.73
CA VAL A 97 11.90 -6.11 11.80
C VAL A 97 10.76 -7.12 11.70
N ARG A 98 11.13 -8.38 11.57
CA ARG A 98 10.21 -9.53 11.65
C ARG A 98 10.90 -10.65 12.43
N GLY A 99 10.20 -11.33 13.30
CA GLY A 99 10.75 -12.40 14.15
C GLY A 99 11.18 -13.66 13.39
N SER A 100 10.82 -13.75 12.12
CA SER A 100 11.29 -14.73 11.14
C SER A 100 11.84 -13.97 9.92
N ARG A 101 12.49 -14.61 8.96
CA ARG A 101 13.00 -13.96 7.74
C ARG A 101 14.17 -12.98 7.96
N TYR A 102 15.00 -13.23 8.96
CA TYR A 102 16.31 -12.59 9.14
C TYR A 102 17.45 -13.51 8.66
N PRO A 103 18.65 -12.98 8.40
CA PRO A 103 19.81 -13.78 7.96
C PRO A 103 20.16 -14.89 8.95
N GLY A 104 20.51 -16.07 8.46
CA GLY A 104 20.81 -17.22 9.31
C GLY A 104 21.97 -17.01 10.29
N TRP A 105 22.94 -16.16 9.93
CA TRP A 105 24.09 -15.82 10.78
C TRP A 105 23.68 -15.06 12.06
N VAL A 106 22.55 -14.32 12.05
CA VAL A 106 22.05 -13.60 13.22
C VAL A 106 21.75 -14.54 14.39
N SER A 107 21.29 -15.77 14.11
CA SER A 107 21.01 -16.77 15.15
C SER A 107 22.23 -17.23 15.94
N GLN A 108 23.44 -16.88 15.49
CA GLN A 108 24.70 -17.21 16.16
C GLN A 108 25.23 -16.09 17.06
N LEU A 109 24.55 -14.94 17.07
CA LEU A 109 24.96 -13.75 17.82
C LEU A 109 24.45 -13.81 19.27
N ASN A 110 25.11 -13.09 20.16
CA ASN A 110 24.57 -12.75 21.46
C ASN A 110 23.65 -11.51 21.36
N VAL A 111 23.04 -11.11 22.46
CA VAL A 111 22.07 -10.00 22.52
C VAL A 111 22.68 -8.67 22.07
N GLU A 112 23.89 -8.33 22.53
CA GLU A 112 24.56 -7.07 22.17
C GLU A 112 24.97 -7.06 20.68
N GLU A 113 25.56 -8.15 20.20
CA GLU A 113 25.88 -8.30 18.78
C GLU A 113 24.64 -8.26 17.89
N THR A 114 23.50 -8.78 18.36
CA THR A 114 22.21 -8.71 17.64
C THR A 114 21.71 -7.28 17.57
N LYS A 115 21.84 -6.51 18.65
CA LYS A 115 21.50 -5.09 18.66
C LYS A 115 22.35 -4.29 17.68
N ASP A 116 23.67 -4.54 17.65
CA ASP A 116 24.58 -3.90 16.70
C ASP A 116 24.22 -4.26 15.27
N ALA A 117 23.88 -5.54 14.99
CA ALA A 117 23.47 -6.00 13.68
C ALA A 117 22.15 -5.34 13.23
N ILE A 118 21.14 -5.25 14.10
CA ILE A 118 19.89 -4.54 13.79
C ILE A 118 20.16 -3.05 13.53
N THR A 119 21.05 -2.44 14.31
CA THR A 119 21.42 -1.02 14.11
C THR A 119 22.07 -0.83 12.74
N ALA A 120 23.06 -1.67 12.40
CA ALA A 120 23.73 -1.64 11.10
C ALA A 120 22.77 -1.88 9.93
N TRP A 121 21.79 -2.79 10.09
CA TRP A 121 20.72 -3.02 9.12
C TRP A 121 19.85 -1.76 8.88
N PHE A 122 19.39 -1.11 9.96
CA PHE A 122 18.61 0.12 9.85
C PHE A 122 19.42 1.25 9.19
N ASP A 123 20.72 1.37 9.54
CA ASP A 123 21.61 2.38 8.95
C ASP A 123 21.84 2.12 7.46
N ALA A 124 22.08 0.86 7.06
CA ALA A 124 22.28 0.49 5.67
C ALA A 124 21.04 0.78 4.81
N VAL A 125 19.83 0.43 5.30
CA VAL A 125 18.58 0.75 4.60
C VAL A 125 18.36 2.26 4.51
N ALA A 126 18.68 3.01 5.57
CA ALA A 126 18.48 4.46 5.58
C ALA A 126 19.49 5.20 4.68
N GLU A 127 20.72 4.73 4.59
CA GLU A 127 21.72 5.27 3.69
C GLU A 127 21.33 5.00 2.22
N HIS A 128 20.82 3.79 1.94
CA HIS A 128 20.44 3.38 0.58
C HIS A 128 19.11 3.98 0.13
N TYR A 129 18.10 4.04 1.03
CA TYR A 129 16.77 4.58 0.77
C TYR A 129 16.41 5.72 1.75
N PRO A 130 17.05 6.89 1.66
CA PRO A 130 16.81 7.99 2.61
C PRO A 130 15.40 8.59 2.52
N ASP A 131 14.75 8.46 1.37
CA ASP A 131 13.47 9.09 1.05
C ASP A 131 12.28 8.10 1.01
N LEU A 132 12.32 7.04 1.84
CA LEU A 132 11.16 6.16 1.98
C LEU A 132 9.95 6.93 2.51
N GLU A 133 8.81 6.76 1.86
CA GLU A 133 7.55 7.42 2.21
C GLU A 133 6.70 6.59 3.17
N MET A 134 6.79 5.24 3.08
CA MET A 134 5.97 4.31 3.86
C MET A 134 6.77 3.06 4.22
N ILE A 135 6.76 2.68 5.49
CA ILE A 135 7.59 1.59 6.02
C ILE A 135 6.78 0.74 7.01
N ASP A 136 6.72 -0.57 6.76
CA ASP A 136 6.36 -1.54 7.80
C ASP A 136 7.57 -1.72 8.72
N VAL A 137 7.55 -1.10 9.90
CA VAL A 137 8.69 -1.07 10.83
C VAL A 137 8.84 -2.41 11.54
N VAL A 138 7.74 -2.92 12.10
CA VAL A 138 7.67 -4.22 12.77
C VAL A 138 6.46 -4.96 12.24
N THR A 139 6.68 -6.22 11.86
CA THR A 139 5.62 -7.09 11.34
C THR A 139 5.44 -8.31 12.26
N GLU A 140 4.17 -8.61 12.61
CA GLU A 140 3.75 -9.84 13.28
C GLU A 140 4.36 -10.04 14.67
N ALA A 141 4.36 -9.00 15.50
CA ALA A 141 4.85 -9.04 16.87
C ALA A 141 3.75 -9.17 17.92
N GLY A 142 2.50 -9.40 17.51
CA GLY A 142 1.38 -9.62 18.43
C GLY A 142 1.62 -10.80 19.37
N ARG A 143 1.21 -10.65 20.64
CA ARG A 143 1.37 -11.68 21.67
C ARG A 143 0.01 -12.14 22.16
N SER A 144 -0.30 -13.42 21.95
CA SER A 144 -1.55 -14.03 22.40
C SER A 144 -1.66 -14.05 23.93
N ALA A 145 -2.87 -14.27 24.44
CA ALA A 145 -3.14 -14.45 25.88
C ALA A 145 -2.33 -15.59 26.53
N THR A 146 -1.84 -16.54 25.73
CA THR A 146 -0.96 -17.63 26.18
C THR A 146 0.53 -17.27 26.09
N ASN A 147 0.85 -16.00 25.92
CA ASN A 147 2.22 -15.48 25.77
C ASN A 147 3.00 -16.06 24.58
N GLN A 148 2.30 -16.43 23.53
CA GLN A 148 2.91 -16.83 22.27
C GLN A 148 2.88 -15.64 21.29
N TYR A 149 4.05 -15.29 20.80
CA TYR A 149 4.18 -14.29 19.74
C TYR A 149 3.84 -14.86 18.38
N HIS A 150 3.44 -13.96 17.47
CA HIS A 150 3.28 -14.29 16.07
C HIS A 150 4.63 -14.55 15.37
N SER A 151 4.60 -15.25 14.25
CA SER A 151 5.65 -15.38 13.23
C SER A 151 7.10 -15.40 13.71
N GLY A 152 7.41 -16.23 14.68
CA GLY A 152 8.80 -16.45 15.07
C GLY A 152 9.33 -15.55 16.19
N PHE A 153 8.59 -14.55 16.64
CA PHE A 153 8.87 -13.86 17.90
C PHE A 153 8.51 -14.76 19.10
N GLY A 154 9.18 -15.91 19.21
CA GLY A 154 9.01 -16.81 20.34
C GLY A 154 9.73 -16.32 21.58
N ARG A 155 9.48 -16.95 22.75
CA ARG A 155 10.28 -16.71 23.96
C ARG A 155 11.75 -16.94 23.69
N GLY A 156 12.60 -15.99 24.11
CA GLY A 156 14.03 -16.04 23.87
C GLY A 156 14.44 -15.67 22.44
N ASN A 157 13.56 -15.01 21.68
CA ASN A 157 13.94 -14.42 20.41
C ASN A 157 14.92 -13.27 20.67
N LEU A 158 16.10 -13.34 20.06
CA LEU A 158 17.18 -12.38 20.28
C LEU A 158 16.78 -10.94 19.93
N PHE A 159 15.85 -10.73 18.99
CA PHE A 159 15.37 -9.39 18.64
C PHE A 159 14.61 -8.73 19.77
N ILE A 160 13.80 -9.50 20.51
CA ILE A 160 13.09 -8.99 21.67
C ILE A 160 14.10 -8.45 22.68
N ASP A 161 15.08 -9.26 23.06
CA ASP A 161 16.07 -8.88 24.07
C ASP A 161 16.99 -7.75 23.57
N ALA A 162 17.44 -7.80 22.30
CA ALA A 162 18.31 -6.81 21.70
C ALA A 162 17.65 -5.41 21.57
N LEU A 163 16.33 -5.36 21.40
CA LEU A 163 15.58 -4.13 21.26
C LEU A 163 14.91 -3.66 22.57
N GLY A 164 15.32 -4.22 23.71
CA GLY A 164 14.89 -3.72 25.03
C GLY A 164 13.87 -4.59 25.78
N GLY A 165 13.63 -5.78 25.26
CA GLY A 165 12.81 -6.79 25.93
C GLY A 165 11.30 -6.61 25.78
N ASP A 166 10.58 -7.49 26.43
CA ASP A 166 9.13 -7.42 26.65
C ASP A 166 8.82 -7.85 28.09
N ASN A 167 8.53 -6.89 28.94
CA ASN A 167 8.16 -7.13 30.33
C ASN A 167 6.63 -7.27 30.41
N ASP A 168 6.16 -8.50 30.28
CA ASP A 168 4.75 -8.85 30.43
C ASP A 168 3.77 -8.10 29.50
N GLY A 169 4.17 -7.92 28.25
CA GLY A 169 3.35 -7.31 27.20
C GLY A 169 3.49 -5.79 27.10
N ASP A 170 4.62 -5.23 27.55
CA ASP A 170 4.92 -3.80 27.37
C ASP A 170 5.45 -3.47 25.96
N TYR A 171 5.80 -4.47 25.16
CA TYR A 171 6.29 -4.32 23.79
C TYR A 171 7.42 -3.29 23.63
N ASN A 172 8.35 -3.23 24.58
CA ASN A 172 9.46 -2.28 24.52
C ASN A 172 10.31 -2.45 23.27
N PHE A 173 10.52 -3.69 22.81
CA PHE A 173 11.26 -3.99 21.59
C PHE A 173 10.60 -3.37 20.33
N VAL A 174 9.26 -3.37 20.24
CA VAL A 174 8.52 -2.71 19.16
C VAL A 174 8.69 -1.21 19.26
N THR A 175 8.49 -0.66 20.47
CA THR A 175 8.66 0.78 20.73
C THR A 175 10.07 1.26 20.34
N THR A 176 11.10 0.49 20.66
CA THR A 176 12.51 0.78 20.32
C THR A 176 12.71 0.80 18.81
N ALA A 177 12.22 -0.23 18.10
CA ALA A 177 12.32 -0.29 16.63
C ALA A 177 11.67 0.93 15.95
N PHE A 178 10.49 1.36 16.43
CA PHE A 178 9.83 2.57 15.90
C PHE A 178 10.63 3.85 16.16
N LYS A 179 11.26 3.99 17.33
CA LYS A 179 12.13 5.13 17.63
C LYS A 179 13.35 5.13 16.70
N MET A 180 14.00 3.98 16.53
CA MET A 180 15.13 3.82 15.60
C MET A 180 14.73 4.16 14.14
N ALA A 181 13.54 3.76 13.71
CA ALA A 181 13.04 4.09 12.37
C ALA A 181 12.78 5.60 12.23
N ARG A 182 12.14 6.25 13.19
CA ARG A 182 11.84 7.70 13.15
C ARG A 182 13.08 8.56 13.12
N GLU A 183 14.14 8.15 13.81
CA GLU A 183 15.43 8.84 13.77
C GLU A 183 16.02 8.87 12.35
N ARG A 184 15.81 7.82 11.56
CA ARG A 184 16.35 7.65 10.21
C ARG A 184 15.42 8.20 9.12
N TRP A 185 14.13 8.03 9.31
CA TRP A 185 13.10 8.51 8.37
C TRP A 185 12.12 9.44 9.08
N PRO A 186 12.50 10.72 9.29
CA PRO A 186 11.71 11.66 10.09
C PRO A 186 10.33 11.95 9.52
N LYS A 187 10.14 11.74 8.21
CA LYS A 187 8.90 12.07 7.48
C LYS A 187 8.12 10.86 6.98
N ALA A 188 8.69 9.66 7.05
CA ALA A 188 8.03 8.45 6.58
C ALA A 188 6.81 8.11 7.44
N ILE A 189 5.83 7.49 6.83
CA ILE A 189 4.71 6.85 7.50
C ILE A 189 5.20 5.52 8.07
N LEU A 190 5.26 5.43 9.39
CA LEU A 190 5.73 4.26 10.11
C LEU A 190 4.55 3.39 10.54
N ILE A 191 4.49 2.16 10.03
CA ILE A 191 3.37 1.24 10.19
C ILE A 191 3.80 0.03 11.04
N TYR A 192 2.96 -0.36 11.99
CA TYR A 192 2.97 -1.68 12.59
C TYR A 192 2.03 -2.59 11.80
N ASN A 193 2.47 -3.76 11.31
CA ASN A 193 1.68 -4.64 10.45
C ASN A 193 1.48 -6.02 11.11
N ASP A 194 0.23 -6.57 11.12
CA ASP A 194 -0.05 -7.87 11.69
C ASP A 194 -1.24 -8.57 11.03
N TYR A 195 -1.34 -9.91 11.22
CA TYR A 195 -2.37 -10.76 10.66
C TYR A 195 -3.50 -11.08 11.66
N ASN A 196 -4.62 -11.59 11.14
CA ASN A 196 -5.82 -11.97 11.91
C ASN A 196 -6.42 -10.85 12.78
N THR A 197 -6.15 -9.62 12.43
CA THR A 197 -6.45 -8.42 13.21
C THR A 197 -7.90 -7.97 13.09
N PHE A 198 -8.66 -8.48 12.13
CA PHE A 198 -10.10 -8.25 12.05
C PHE A 198 -10.88 -9.18 12.98
N GLN A 199 -10.43 -10.43 13.18
CA GLN A 199 -11.17 -11.44 13.92
C GLN A 199 -10.42 -11.89 15.18
N TRP A 200 -9.55 -12.89 15.06
CA TRP A 200 -9.03 -13.64 16.21
C TRP A 200 -7.99 -12.89 17.03
N GLN A 201 -7.24 -12.00 16.42
CA GLN A 201 -6.18 -11.24 17.05
C GLN A 201 -6.54 -9.75 17.22
N ARG A 202 -7.81 -9.40 17.02
CA ARG A 202 -8.26 -7.99 17.11
C ARG A 202 -7.86 -7.34 18.42
N ASP A 203 -8.19 -7.99 19.53
CA ASP A 203 -7.91 -7.45 20.85
C ASP A 203 -6.40 -7.39 21.15
N VAL A 204 -5.63 -8.36 20.62
CA VAL A 204 -4.16 -8.37 20.71
C VAL A 204 -3.58 -7.19 19.97
N GLY A 205 -4.00 -6.95 18.73
CA GLY A 205 -3.54 -5.82 17.91
C GLY A 205 -3.92 -4.47 18.52
N ILE A 206 -5.17 -4.30 18.98
CA ILE A 206 -5.62 -3.09 19.67
C ILE A 206 -4.76 -2.83 20.93
N ASN A 207 -4.52 -3.86 21.75
CA ASN A 207 -3.69 -3.74 22.94
C ASN A 207 -2.25 -3.35 22.60
N LEU A 208 -1.65 -4.00 21.59
CA LEU A 208 -0.28 -3.69 21.15
C LEU A 208 -0.17 -2.24 20.71
N ILE A 209 -1.02 -1.78 19.79
CA ILE A 209 -1.01 -0.41 19.30
C ILE A 209 -1.13 0.59 20.43
N ASN A 210 -2.09 0.39 21.34
CA ASN A 210 -2.29 1.30 22.48
C ASN A 210 -1.10 1.29 23.45
N THR A 211 -0.49 0.12 23.65
CA THR A 211 0.68 -0.02 24.52
C THR A 211 1.90 0.70 23.95
N ILE A 212 2.24 0.48 22.69
CA ILE A 212 3.40 1.14 22.10
C ILE A 212 3.20 2.66 21.95
N LYS A 213 1.97 3.12 21.66
CA LYS A 213 1.63 4.56 21.69
C LYS A 213 1.85 5.16 23.08
N LYS A 214 1.37 4.47 24.14
CA LYS A 214 1.57 4.89 25.52
C LYS A 214 3.07 4.95 25.88
N ASN A 215 3.88 4.04 25.35
CA ASN A 215 5.33 3.99 25.54
C ASN A 215 6.10 5.01 24.68
N GLY A 216 5.38 5.82 23.89
CA GLY A 216 5.96 6.87 23.05
C GLY A 216 6.59 6.36 21.78
N ALA A 217 6.13 5.25 21.23
CA ALA A 217 6.47 4.85 19.87
C ALA A 217 5.88 5.85 18.85
N PRO A 218 6.66 6.35 17.90
CA PRO A 218 6.17 7.23 16.84
C PRO A 218 5.49 6.43 15.72
N VAL A 219 4.44 5.69 16.08
CA VAL A 219 3.65 4.89 15.14
C VAL A 219 2.61 5.78 14.46
N ASP A 220 2.59 5.80 13.13
CA ASP A 220 1.68 6.61 12.33
C ASP A 220 0.50 5.82 11.80
N GLY A 221 0.63 4.49 11.67
CA GLY A 221 -0.41 3.65 11.11
C GLY A 221 -0.44 2.24 11.67
N TYR A 222 -1.62 1.63 11.61
CA TYR A 222 -1.84 0.24 11.93
C TYR A 222 -2.16 -0.53 10.65
N GLY A 223 -1.24 -1.40 10.24
CA GLY A 223 -1.37 -2.32 9.13
C GLY A 223 -2.10 -3.58 9.55
N MET A 224 -3.19 -3.85 8.86
CA MET A 224 -4.05 -5.00 9.04
C MET A 224 -3.95 -5.84 7.78
N GLN A 225 -3.32 -7.03 7.86
CA GLN A 225 -3.04 -7.83 6.65
C GLN A 225 -4.32 -8.17 5.88
N GLY A 226 -5.39 -8.57 6.55
CA GLY A 226 -6.67 -8.82 5.90
C GLY A 226 -6.84 -10.25 5.36
N HIS A 227 -5.98 -11.20 5.77
CA HIS A 227 -6.11 -12.62 5.42
C HIS A 227 -7.27 -13.32 6.15
N ASP A 228 -7.86 -12.69 7.16
CA ASP A 228 -8.95 -13.21 7.97
C ASP A 228 -10.34 -12.63 7.59
N LEU A 229 -10.51 -12.18 6.35
CA LEU A 229 -11.75 -11.57 5.87
C LEU A 229 -12.78 -12.57 5.30
N MET A 230 -12.48 -13.86 5.37
CA MET A 230 -13.44 -14.91 5.13
C MET A 230 -14.07 -15.41 6.45
N ALA A 231 -15.26 -16.00 6.37
CA ALA A 231 -15.93 -16.57 7.53
C ALA A 231 -15.10 -17.75 8.09
N THR A 232 -15.02 -17.81 9.43
CA THR A 232 -14.31 -18.90 10.12
C THR A 232 -15.01 -20.23 9.99
N GLY A 233 -14.25 -21.31 9.78
CA GLY A 233 -14.75 -22.69 9.67
C GLY A 233 -13.72 -23.61 9.07
N SER A 234 -14.00 -24.92 9.03
CA SER A 234 -13.10 -25.92 8.47
C SER A 234 -12.96 -25.84 6.94
N SER A 235 -13.81 -25.06 6.29
CA SER A 235 -13.69 -24.66 4.89
C SER A 235 -14.38 -23.31 4.77
N PRO A 236 -13.64 -22.20 4.63
CA PRO A 236 -14.23 -20.87 4.46
C PRO A 236 -14.99 -20.82 3.14
N THR A 237 -16.32 -20.88 3.23
CA THR A 237 -17.21 -20.90 2.06
C THR A 237 -17.92 -19.59 1.82
N ASN A 238 -17.64 -18.57 2.65
CA ASN A 238 -18.29 -17.28 2.59
C ASN A 238 -17.36 -16.16 3.05
N CYS A 239 -17.71 -14.94 2.69
CA CYS A 239 -17.13 -13.72 3.26
C CYS A 239 -17.42 -13.63 4.75
N LEU A 240 -16.56 -12.97 5.49
CA LEU A 240 -16.92 -12.49 6.82
C LEU A 240 -18.18 -11.64 6.72
N ASN A 241 -19.17 -11.92 7.56
CA ASN A 241 -20.43 -11.20 7.51
C ASN A 241 -20.21 -9.68 7.54
N PHE A 242 -20.81 -8.96 6.60
CA PHE A 242 -20.60 -7.53 6.41
C PHE A 242 -20.85 -6.70 7.67
N ASN A 243 -21.94 -6.96 8.40
CA ASN A 243 -22.25 -6.22 9.61
C ASN A 243 -21.27 -6.52 10.74
N ILE A 244 -20.75 -7.75 10.79
CA ILE A 244 -19.71 -8.14 11.76
C ILE A 244 -18.39 -7.44 11.41
N LEU A 245 -17.99 -7.44 10.14
CA LEU A 245 -16.80 -6.74 9.67
C LEU A 245 -16.86 -5.24 9.98
N LYS A 246 -17.98 -4.59 9.67
CA LYS A 246 -18.20 -3.18 9.96
C LYS A 246 -18.13 -2.88 11.46
N LYS A 247 -18.71 -3.75 12.28
CA LYS A 247 -18.63 -3.62 13.75
C LYS A 247 -17.18 -3.74 14.24
N TYR A 248 -16.44 -4.75 13.75
CA TYR A 248 -15.06 -4.98 14.15
C TYR A 248 -14.12 -3.84 13.71
N LEU A 249 -14.32 -3.34 12.50
CA LEU A 249 -13.60 -2.17 12.00
C LEU A 249 -13.84 -0.94 12.89
N GLN A 250 -15.10 -0.67 13.26
CA GLN A 250 -15.43 0.43 14.15
C GLN A 250 -14.79 0.27 15.54
N GLU A 251 -14.78 -0.93 16.11
CA GLU A 251 -14.12 -1.21 17.38
C GLU A 251 -12.61 -0.92 17.33
N ILE A 252 -11.95 -1.28 16.23
CA ILE A 252 -10.52 -1.00 16.02
C ILE A 252 -10.28 0.50 15.90
N ILE A 253 -11.07 1.21 15.11
CA ILE A 253 -10.99 2.66 14.92
C ILE A 253 -11.16 3.37 16.28
N ASP A 254 -12.24 3.07 16.99
CA ASP A 254 -12.57 3.71 18.27
C ASP A 254 -11.51 3.44 19.34
N SER A 255 -10.89 2.26 19.30
CA SER A 255 -9.90 1.85 20.29
C SER A 255 -8.50 2.38 20.01
N THR A 256 -8.09 2.43 18.75
CA THR A 256 -6.70 2.75 18.38
C THR A 256 -6.50 4.21 18.01
N GLN A 257 -7.49 4.86 17.40
CA GLN A 257 -7.48 6.27 17.01
C GLN A 257 -6.22 6.64 16.20
N ILE A 258 -5.81 5.76 15.27
CA ILE A 258 -4.75 6.01 14.29
C ILE A 258 -5.21 5.58 12.88
N PRO A 259 -4.58 6.06 11.81
CA PRO A 259 -4.83 5.61 10.46
C PRO A 259 -4.64 4.08 10.32
N LEU A 260 -5.54 3.44 9.57
CA LEU A 260 -5.51 2.02 9.27
C LEU A 260 -5.06 1.80 7.82
N PHE A 261 -4.35 0.71 7.57
CA PHE A 261 -3.91 0.26 6.25
C PHE A 261 -4.35 -1.18 6.07
N ILE A 262 -5.05 -1.51 4.97
CA ILE A 262 -5.29 -2.90 4.61
C ILE A 262 -4.09 -3.34 3.79
N THR A 263 -3.18 -4.09 4.39
CA THR A 263 -1.82 -4.24 3.88
C THR A 263 -1.60 -5.45 2.99
N GLU A 264 -2.46 -6.48 3.07
CA GLU A 264 -2.24 -7.78 2.40
C GLU A 264 -3.58 -8.45 2.03
N TYR A 265 -4.55 -7.67 1.55
CA TYR A 265 -5.90 -8.16 1.26
C TYR A 265 -5.90 -9.31 0.25
N ASP A 266 -6.53 -10.42 0.64
CA ASP A 266 -6.82 -11.52 -0.25
C ASP A 266 -8.11 -12.27 0.12
N ILE A 267 -8.71 -12.92 -0.87
CA ILE A 267 -9.87 -13.81 -0.71
C ILE A 267 -9.53 -15.15 -1.37
N ALA A 268 -9.13 -16.11 -0.55
CA ALA A 268 -8.71 -17.43 -0.98
C ALA A 268 -9.93 -18.35 -1.16
N THR A 269 -10.40 -18.48 -2.40
CA THR A 269 -11.51 -19.39 -2.75
C THR A 269 -11.45 -19.83 -4.22
N LEU A 270 -11.91 -21.04 -4.49
CA LEU A 270 -12.10 -21.55 -5.85
C LEU A 270 -13.41 -21.07 -6.49
N ASP A 271 -14.36 -20.62 -5.67
CA ASP A 271 -15.67 -20.14 -6.11
C ASP A 271 -15.57 -18.66 -6.51
N ASP A 272 -15.70 -18.42 -7.82
CA ASP A 272 -15.58 -17.11 -8.41
C ASP A 272 -16.68 -16.14 -7.94
N GLU A 273 -17.89 -16.62 -7.67
CA GLU A 273 -19.00 -15.78 -7.22
C GLU A 273 -18.85 -15.41 -5.74
N ILE A 274 -18.31 -16.30 -4.91
CA ILE A 274 -17.96 -16.00 -3.52
C ILE A 274 -16.84 -14.95 -3.50
N GLN A 275 -15.78 -15.11 -4.30
CA GLN A 275 -14.69 -14.15 -4.37
C GLN A 275 -15.20 -12.77 -4.79
N LYS A 276 -15.96 -12.69 -5.89
CA LYS A 276 -16.57 -11.44 -6.36
C LYS A 276 -17.44 -10.79 -5.29
N ARG A 277 -18.28 -11.58 -4.61
CA ARG A 277 -19.14 -11.04 -3.54
C ARG A 277 -18.33 -10.44 -2.40
N CYS A 278 -17.25 -11.13 -1.93
CA CYS A 278 -16.37 -10.58 -0.90
C CYS A 278 -15.75 -9.27 -1.33
N TYR A 279 -15.20 -9.19 -2.53
CA TYR A 279 -14.67 -7.95 -3.08
C TYR A 279 -15.73 -6.84 -3.13
N SER A 280 -16.94 -7.16 -3.62
CA SER A 280 -18.01 -6.17 -3.78
C SER A 280 -18.59 -5.65 -2.46
N GLU A 281 -18.49 -6.41 -1.38
CA GLU A 281 -18.93 -5.99 -0.04
C GLU A 281 -17.81 -5.26 0.73
N GLN A 282 -16.58 -5.75 0.64
CA GLN A 282 -15.47 -5.33 1.51
C GLN A 282 -14.69 -4.14 0.94
N ILE A 283 -14.39 -4.13 -0.36
CA ILE A 283 -13.62 -3.03 -0.97
C ILE A 283 -14.32 -1.69 -0.84
N PRO A 284 -15.65 -1.53 -1.13
CA PRO A 284 -16.34 -0.26 -0.89
C PRO A 284 -16.31 0.17 0.57
N LEU A 285 -16.51 -0.77 1.52
CA LEU A 285 -16.42 -0.47 2.95
C LEU A 285 -15.05 0.17 3.30
N PHE A 286 -13.96 -0.41 2.80
CA PHE A 286 -12.62 0.11 3.07
C PHE A 286 -12.32 1.40 2.31
N MET A 287 -12.80 1.52 1.08
CA MET A 287 -12.58 2.73 0.27
C MET A 287 -13.38 3.93 0.79
N GLU A 288 -14.53 3.72 1.41
CA GLU A 288 -15.38 4.78 1.96
C GLU A 288 -15.02 5.15 3.41
N GLU A 289 -14.39 4.24 4.18
CA GLU A 289 -14.05 4.48 5.60
C GLU A 289 -12.89 5.50 5.74
N GLU A 290 -13.18 6.68 6.28
CA GLU A 290 -12.21 7.79 6.37
C GLU A 290 -10.90 7.47 7.12
N HIS A 291 -10.92 6.49 8.04
CA HIS A 291 -9.74 6.08 8.81
C HIS A 291 -8.83 5.11 8.06
N ILE A 292 -9.23 4.62 6.89
CA ILE A 292 -8.40 3.73 6.06
C ILE A 292 -7.65 4.56 5.02
N ALA A 293 -6.33 4.42 4.99
CA ALA A 293 -5.45 5.15 4.07
C ALA A 293 -5.38 4.50 2.67
N GLY A 294 -5.52 3.18 2.59
CA GLY A 294 -5.50 2.44 1.33
C GLY A 294 -5.52 0.93 1.51
N ILE A 295 -5.53 0.23 0.38
CA ILE A 295 -5.61 -1.23 0.31
C ILE A 295 -4.47 -1.72 -0.56
N THR A 296 -3.71 -2.72 -0.09
CA THR A 296 -2.77 -3.51 -0.89
C THR A 296 -3.31 -4.94 -1.00
N LEU A 297 -3.56 -5.42 -2.20
CA LEU A 297 -3.88 -6.81 -2.46
C LEU A 297 -2.60 -7.65 -2.36
N TRP A 298 -2.71 -8.89 -1.85
CA TRP A 298 -1.55 -9.76 -1.70
C TRP A 298 -1.45 -10.78 -2.85
N GLY A 299 -1.20 -10.23 -4.04
CA GLY A 299 -1.13 -10.94 -5.30
C GLY A 299 -2.45 -10.95 -6.07
N TYR A 300 -2.36 -10.98 -7.40
CA TYR A 300 -3.52 -10.91 -8.28
C TYR A 300 -3.54 -11.98 -9.38
N ILE A 301 -2.44 -12.68 -9.60
CA ILE A 301 -2.36 -13.75 -10.59
C ILE A 301 -2.67 -15.10 -9.95
N TYR A 302 -3.70 -15.79 -10.43
CA TYR A 302 -4.07 -17.13 -9.98
C TYR A 302 -2.90 -18.11 -10.19
N GLY A 303 -2.68 -18.98 -9.21
CA GLY A 303 -1.57 -19.92 -9.20
C GLY A 303 -0.24 -19.32 -8.73
N LYS A 304 -0.18 -17.99 -8.49
CA LYS A 304 1.02 -17.26 -8.11
C LYS A 304 0.93 -16.52 -6.78
N THR A 305 -0.21 -16.61 -6.08
CA THR A 305 -0.36 -16.05 -4.73
C THR A 305 0.01 -17.08 -3.67
N TRP A 306 0.29 -16.62 -2.45
CA TRP A 306 0.70 -17.48 -1.34
C TRP A 306 -0.41 -18.43 -0.84
N ALA A 307 -1.67 -17.99 -0.96
CA ALA A 307 -2.82 -18.67 -0.36
C ALA A 307 -3.18 -19.95 -1.11
N SER A 308 -3.41 -21.04 -0.39
CA SER A 308 -3.86 -22.34 -0.92
C SER A 308 -5.29 -22.62 -0.50
N CYS A 309 -6.14 -23.01 -1.44
CA CYS A 309 -7.51 -23.44 -1.16
C CYS A 309 -7.58 -24.92 -0.80
N ASP A 310 -6.72 -25.74 -1.40
CA ASP A 310 -6.50 -27.14 -1.05
C ASP A 310 -5.05 -27.56 -1.42
N ALA A 311 -4.73 -28.83 -1.20
CA ALA A 311 -3.37 -29.33 -1.48
C ALA A 311 -2.98 -29.31 -2.98
N ARG A 312 -3.91 -29.08 -3.89
CA ARG A 312 -3.68 -29.08 -5.34
C ARG A 312 -3.80 -27.69 -5.96
N GLU A 313 -4.50 -26.79 -5.29
CA GLU A 313 -4.87 -25.47 -5.81
C GLU A 313 -4.19 -24.40 -4.97
N GLN A 314 -2.90 -24.20 -5.24
CA GLN A 314 -2.13 -23.07 -4.70
C GLN A 314 -2.44 -21.79 -5.48
N GLY A 315 -2.28 -20.65 -4.82
CA GLY A 315 -2.46 -19.36 -5.46
C GLY A 315 -3.90 -19.02 -5.81
N CYS A 316 -4.88 -19.58 -5.11
CA CYS A 316 -6.30 -19.47 -5.43
C CYS A 316 -6.92 -18.09 -5.12
N SER A 317 -6.24 -17.21 -4.40
CA SER A 317 -6.70 -15.84 -4.13
C SER A 317 -6.53 -14.91 -5.34
N GLY A 318 -5.72 -15.28 -6.34
CA GLY A 318 -5.54 -14.49 -7.54
C GLY A 318 -6.84 -14.19 -8.28
N ILE A 319 -6.97 -12.98 -8.83
CA ILE A 319 -8.17 -12.48 -9.51
C ILE A 319 -8.05 -12.39 -11.03
N ILE A 320 -6.89 -12.76 -11.58
CA ILE A 320 -6.65 -12.97 -13.02
C ILE A 320 -6.14 -14.41 -13.19
N ARG A 321 -6.82 -15.21 -14.03
CA ARG A 321 -6.45 -16.61 -14.32
C ARG A 321 -6.17 -16.76 -15.81
N ASP A 322 -4.97 -17.22 -16.16
CA ASP A 322 -4.57 -17.46 -17.57
C ASP A 322 -4.74 -16.21 -18.46
N GLY A 323 -4.47 -15.02 -17.89
CA GLY A 323 -4.65 -13.73 -18.57
C GLY A 323 -6.11 -13.28 -18.71
N ILE A 324 -7.06 -13.99 -18.09
CA ILE A 324 -8.49 -13.68 -18.12
C ILE A 324 -8.92 -13.20 -16.73
N ASP A 325 -9.66 -12.10 -16.69
CA ASP A 325 -10.24 -11.59 -15.46
C ASP A 325 -11.20 -12.60 -14.84
N ARG A 326 -11.00 -12.94 -13.57
CA ARG A 326 -12.05 -13.57 -12.79
C ARG A 326 -13.14 -12.54 -12.44
N PRO A 327 -14.36 -12.96 -12.11
CA PRO A 327 -15.47 -12.05 -11.82
C PRO A 327 -15.15 -10.95 -10.78
N ALA A 328 -14.23 -11.20 -9.84
CA ALA A 328 -13.76 -10.20 -8.88
C ALA A 328 -12.97 -9.08 -9.55
N MET A 329 -12.07 -9.39 -10.51
CA MET A 329 -11.31 -8.39 -11.24
C MET A 329 -12.19 -7.58 -12.18
N THR A 330 -13.13 -8.24 -12.90
CA THR A 330 -14.13 -7.57 -13.72
C THR A 330 -14.92 -6.57 -12.89
N TRP A 331 -15.41 -6.99 -11.71
CA TRP A 331 -16.13 -6.12 -10.80
C TRP A 331 -15.26 -4.94 -10.30
N LEU A 332 -13.98 -5.17 -9.95
CA LEU A 332 -13.06 -4.13 -9.56
C LEU A 332 -12.89 -3.06 -10.65
N LYS A 333 -12.71 -3.48 -11.89
CA LYS A 333 -12.64 -2.58 -13.05
C LYS A 333 -13.91 -1.73 -13.19
N GLU A 334 -15.08 -2.34 -13.04
CA GLU A 334 -16.37 -1.65 -13.08
C GLU A 334 -16.53 -0.66 -11.92
N TYR A 335 -16.19 -1.07 -10.70
CA TYR A 335 -16.27 -0.24 -9.48
C TYR A 335 -15.45 1.06 -9.60
N PHE A 336 -14.25 0.96 -10.17
CA PHE A 336 -13.37 2.11 -10.40
C PHE A 336 -13.62 2.80 -11.75
N ASN A 337 -14.64 2.44 -12.51
CA ASN A 337 -14.92 2.97 -13.85
C ASN A 337 -13.71 2.89 -14.81
N PHE A 338 -12.95 1.79 -14.69
CA PHE A 338 -11.76 1.57 -15.48
C PHE A 338 -12.12 1.33 -16.95
N GLN A 339 -11.49 2.10 -17.85
CA GLN A 339 -11.63 1.90 -19.29
C GLN A 339 -10.36 1.25 -19.83
N GLU A 340 -10.48 0.05 -20.39
CA GLU A 340 -9.37 -0.56 -21.13
C GLU A 340 -9.06 0.27 -22.38
N ASP A 341 -7.78 0.59 -22.55
CA ASP A 341 -7.33 1.23 -23.79
C ASP A 341 -7.40 0.19 -24.93
N THR A 342 -8.50 0.19 -25.67
CA THR A 342 -8.76 -0.75 -26.77
C THR A 342 -7.92 -0.47 -28.00
N THR A 343 -7.01 0.53 -27.97
CA THR A 343 -6.19 0.93 -29.12
C THR A 343 -4.93 0.08 -29.31
N ALA A 344 -4.61 -0.84 -28.38
CA ALA A 344 -3.47 -1.75 -28.51
C ALA A 344 -3.90 -3.14 -28.97
N LYS A 345 -4.52 -3.26 -30.15
CA LYS A 345 -4.62 -4.52 -30.87
C LYS A 345 -4.18 -4.34 -32.33
N ASP A 346 -3.21 -5.19 -32.62
CA ASP A 346 -2.79 -5.65 -33.95
C ASP A 346 -1.65 -4.90 -34.67
N SER A 347 -0.45 -5.39 -34.36
CA SER A 347 0.64 -5.32 -35.31
C SER A 347 1.14 -6.74 -35.61
N THR A 348 0.38 -7.53 -36.37
CA THR A 348 0.94 -8.59 -37.20
C THR A 348 0.05 -8.84 -38.43
N ILE A 349 0.72 -8.88 -39.52
CA ILE A 349 0.39 -9.35 -40.87
C ILE A 349 -0.05 -8.25 -41.82
N GLY A 350 0.90 -7.96 -42.73
CA GLY A 350 0.67 -7.19 -43.94
C GLY A 350 -0.20 -7.92 -44.94
N ASP A 351 -0.96 -7.20 -45.71
CA ASP A 351 -0.81 -7.14 -47.16
C ASP A 351 -1.62 -5.97 -47.75
N SER A 352 -1.06 -5.42 -48.76
CA SER A 352 -1.46 -4.31 -49.59
C SER A 352 -2.88 -4.43 -50.16
N THR A 353 -3.68 -3.37 -50.09
CA THR A 353 -4.31 -2.77 -51.30
C THR A 353 -4.92 -1.40 -50.98
N ILE A 354 -4.72 -0.50 -51.91
CA ILE A 354 -5.09 0.90 -52.01
C ILE A 354 -6.61 1.07 -52.10
N SER A 355 -7.20 2.02 -51.34
CA SER A 355 -8.28 2.83 -51.89
C SER A 355 -8.43 4.18 -51.17
N ILE A 356 -8.53 5.21 -51.97
CA ILE A 356 -8.68 6.63 -51.72
C ILE A 356 -10.06 6.95 -51.18
N GLY A 357 -10.12 7.83 -50.18
CA GLY A 357 -11.40 8.45 -49.82
C GLY A 357 -11.43 9.22 -48.52
N SER A 358 -11.19 10.54 -48.61
CA SER A 358 -11.66 11.62 -47.74
C SER A 358 -11.44 11.53 -46.24
N SER A 359 -10.47 12.29 -45.78
CA SER A 359 -10.17 12.66 -44.41
C SER A 359 -11.32 13.41 -43.74
N LEU A 360 -11.95 12.79 -42.77
CA LEU A 360 -12.55 13.51 -41.66
C LEU A 360 -11.65 13.23 -40.45
N HIS A 361 -10.89 14.24 -40.01
CA HIS A 361 -10.14 14.24 -38.76
C HIS A 361 -11.12 14.24 -37.57
N LEU A 362 -11.51 13.05 -37.14
CA LEU A 362 -11.94 12.84 -35.78
C LEU A 362 -10.69 12.69 -34.93
N GLN A 363 -10.21 13.78 -34.33
CA GLN A 363 -9.26 13.70 -33.23
C GLN A 363 -9.92 12.90 -32.11
N ALA A 364 -9.41 11.70 -31.85
CA ALA A 364 -9.76 10.96 -30.67
C ALA A 364 -9.37 11.82 -29.45
N ASN A 365 -10.37 12.33 -28.75
CA ASN A 365 -10.17 13.08 -27.53
C ASN A 365 -9.68 12.11 -26.44
N THR A 366 -8.36 12.04 -26.26
CA THR A 366 -7.74 11.27 -25.16
C THR A 366 -7.60 12.19 -23.96
N LEU A 367 -8.09 11.77 -22.82
CA LEU A 367 -7.96 12.47 -21.55
C LEU A 367 -6.47 12.58 -21.19
N GLN A 368 -5.95 13.80 -21.04
CA GLN A 368 -4.55 14.08 -20.76
C GLN A 368 -4.36 14.62 -19.35
N ALA A 369 -3.21 14.34 -18.75
CA ALA A 369 -2.84 14.86 -17.43
C ALA A 369 -2.12 16.21 -17.58
N TYR A 370 -2.43 17.14 -16.68
CA TYR A 370 -1.82 18.48 -16.60
C TYR A 370 -1.39 18.76 -15.17
N ASP A 371 -0.11 19.02 -14.96
CA ASP A 371 0.41 19.44 -13.67
C ASP A 371 0.21 20.95 -13.47
N VAL A 372 -0.19 21.33 -12.26
CA VAL A 372 -0.42 22.71 -11.83
C VAL A 372 0.73 23.13 -10.91
N PHE A 373 1.35 24.26 -11.22
CA PHE A 373 2.43 24.82 -10.43
C PHE A 373 2.11 26.28 -10.02
N ASP A 374 2.65 26.72 -8.90
CA ASP A 374 2.76 28.14 -8.59
C ASP A 374 3.90 28.83 -9.37
N LEU A 375 4.04 30.14 -9.21
CA LEU A 375 5.13 30.89 -9.84
C LEU A 375 6.53 30.56 -9.33
N ASN A 376 6.63 29.90 -8.19
CA ASN A 376 7.90 29.46 -7.61
C ASN A 376 8.32 28.08 -8.12
N GLY A 377 7.48 27.43 -8.98
CA GLY A 377 7.72 26.11 -9.52
C GLY A 377 7.30 24.98 -8.57
N VAL A 378 6.61 25.30 -7.48
CA VAL A 378 6.06 24.28 -6.57
C VAL A 378 4.82 23.67 -7.22
N ARG A 379 4.80 22.34 -7.35
CA ARG A 379 3.65 21.63 -7.88
C ARG A 379 2.51 21.62 -6.85
N LEU A 380 1.38 22.19 -7.25
CA LEU A 380 0.19 22.31 -6.41
C LEU A 380 -0.80 21.15 -6.60
N GLY A 381 -0.75 20.46 -7.75
CA GLY A 381 -1.64 19.34 -8.03
C GLY A 381 -1.59 18.90 -9.50
N ARG A 382 -2.48 17.96 -9.84
CA ARG A 382 -2.68 17.47 -11.20
C ARG A 382 -4.18 17.45 -11.51
N LEU A 383 -4.54 17.81 -12.75
CA LEU A 383 -5.90 17.69 -13.25
C LEU A 383 -5.90 16.95 -14.59
N ARG A 384 -7.06 16.44 -14.98
CA ARG A 384 -7.25 15.76 -16.27
C ARG A 384 -8.24 16.52 -17.13
N ALA A 385 -7.93 16.63 -18.41
CA ALA A 385 -8.77 17.28 -19.40
C ALA A 385 -8.43 16.73 -20.79
N TYR A 386 -9.34 16.83 -21.74
CA TYR A 386 -9.08 16.43 -23.10
C TYR A 386 -8.17 17.42 -23.82
N THR A 387 -8.20 18.68 -23.43
CA THR A 387 -7.38 19.75 -24.02
C THR A 387 -6.79 20.65 -22.94
N MET A 388 -5.75 21.41 -23.29
CA MET A 388 -5.15 22.44 -22.44
C MET A 388 -6.19 23.53 -22.06
N ASP A 389 -7.10 23.87 -22.97
CA ASP A 389 -8.12 24.92 -22.73
C ASP A 389 -9.20 24.42 -21.74
N GLU A 390 -9.56 23.16 -21.80
CA GLU A 390 -10.42 22.52 -20.83
C GLU A 390 -9.75 22.44 -19.45
N ALA A 391 -8.44 22.05 -19.40
CA ALA A 391 -7.64 22.08 -18.20
C ALA A 391 -7.61 23.48 -17.56
N VAL A 392 -7.49 24.53 -18.35
CA VAL A 392 -7.58 25.93 -17.88
C VAL A 392 -8.96 26.22 -17.31
N SER A 393 -10.02 25.75 -17.95
CA SER A 393 -11.41 25.93 -17.48
C SER A 393 -11.65 25.23 -16.15
N ILE A 394 -11.19 23.99 -16.02
CA ILE A 394 -11.28 23.21 -14.77
C ILE A 394 -10.53 23.95 -13.66
N LEU A 395 -9.29 24.38 -13.90
CA LEU A 395 -8.48 25.09 -12.95
C LEU A 395 -9.15 26.38 -12.43
N LYS A 396 -9.79 27.14 -13.33
CA LYS A 396 -10.51 28.39 -12.99
C LYS A 396 -11.77 28.15 -12.15
N ASN A 397 -12.40 26.98 -12.28
CA ASN A 397 -13.65 26.64 -11.63
C ASN A 397 -13.46 25.79 -10.36
N THR A 398 -12.21 25.35 -10.08
CA THR A 398 -11.93 24.53 -8.89
C THR A 398 -12.00 25.40 -7.63
N SER A 399 -12.89 25.04 -6.71
CA SER A 399 -13.11 25.76 -5.45
C SER A 399 -11.93 25.68 -4.48
N ASP A 400 -11.03 24.72 -4.66
CA ASP A 400 -9.92 24.45 -3.76
C ASP A 400 -8.72 25.38 -3.97
N ILE A 401 -8.64 26.05 -5.12
CA ILE A 401 -7.66 27.10 -5.37
C ILE A 401 -8.21 28.42 -4.79
N LYS A 402 -8.01 28.64 -3.51
CA LYS A 402 -8.57 29.78 -2.74
C LYS A 402 -7.83 31.10 -2.95
N VAL A 403 -6.77 31.13 -3.73
CA VAL A 403 -5.93 32.35 -3.85
C VAL A 403 -6.00 32.90 -5.27
N GLN A 404 -6.34 34.21 -5.38
CA GLN A 404 -6.11 34.93 -6.63
C GLN A 404 -4.61 34.85 -6.97
N GLY A 405 -4.27 34.44 -8.18
CA GLY A 405 -2.89 34.29 -8.53
C GLY A 405 -2.67 33.86 -9.98
N VAL A 406 -1.39 33.71 -10.28
CA VAL A 406 -0.93 33.17 -11.57
C VAL A 406 -0.42 31.75 -11.35
N TYR A 407 -0.87 30.84 -12.16
CA TYR A 407 -0.52 29.43 -12.11
C TYR A 407 0.05 28.96 -13.45
N MET A 408 0.89 27.94 -13.41
CA MET A 408 1.44 27.30 -14.60
C MET A 408 0.81 25.92 -14.75
N LEU A 409 0.19 25.66 -15.90
CA LEU A 409 -0.28 24.33 -16.31
C LEU A 409 0.74 23.72 -17.26
N ARG A 410 1.20 22.51 -16.97
CA ARG A 410 2.12 21.76 -17.82
C ARG A 410 1.50 20.44 -18.26
N SER A 411 1.37 20.21 -19.56
CA SER A 411 0.99 18.91 -20.12
C SER A 411 2.06 17.85 -19.78
N VAL A 412 1.64 16.75 -19.17
CA VAL A 412 2.53 15.64 -18.87
C VAL A 412 2.97 14.90 -20.15
N LYS A 413 2.12 14.86 -21.18
CA LYS A 413 2.37 14.15 -22.43
C LYS A 413 3.46 14.77 -23.28
N ASN A 414 3.51 16.10 -23.40
CA ASN A 414 4.41 16.79 -24.33
C ASN A 414 5.17 17.97 -23.72
N GLY A 415 5.04 18.20 -22.41
CA GLY A 415 5.73 19.28 -21.70
C GLY A 415 5.23 20.70 -22.01
N THR A 416 4.21 20.88 -22.86
CA THR A 416 3.65 22.21 -23.15
C THR A 416 3.18 22.90 -21.89
N VAL A 417 3.57 24.16 -21.69
CA VAL A 417 3.22 24.95 -20.52
C VAL A 417 2.32 26.11 -20.91
N LYS A 418 1.27 26.37 -20.12
CA LYS A 418 0.38 27.51 -20.25
C LYS A 418 0.25 28.23 -18.91
N GLN A 419 0.43 29.54 -18.94
CA GLN A 419 0.19 30.42 -17.80
C GLN A 419 -1.31 30.72 -17.68
N VAL A 420 -1.87 30.59 -16.47
CA VAL A 420 -3.28 30.81 -16.16
C VAL A 420 -3.40 31.82 -15.05
N GLN A 421 -4.08 32.93 -15.31
CA GLN A 421 -4.43 33.90 -14.28
C GLN A 421 -5.83 33.60 -13.75
N ILE A 422 -5.94 33.46 -12.46
CA ILE A 422 -7.20 33.32 -11.74
C ILE A 422 -7.50 34.65 -11.06
N ALA A 423 -8.50 35.35 -11.55
CA ALA A 423 -9.06 36.55 -10.95
C ALA A 423 -10.44 36.17 -10.39
N ARG A 424 -10.70 36.48 -9.16
CA ARG A 424 -12.04 36.41 -8.56
C ARG A 424 -12.53 37.84 -8.33
#